data_9e37fc1d377ef1c05d51b6f3db471b44
#
_entry.id   9e37fc1d377ef1c05d51b6f3db471b44
#
_cell.length_a   1.000
_cell.length_b   1.000
_cell.length_c   1.000
_cell.angle_alpha   90.00
_cell.angle_beta   90.00
_cell.angle_gamma   90.00
#
_symmetry.space_group_name_H-M   'P 1'
#
loop_
_entity.id
_entity.type
_entity.pdbx_description
1 polymer ?
#
loop_
_entity_poly.entity_id
_entity_poly.type
_entity_poly.pdbx_seq_one_letter_code
_entity_poly.pdbx_strand_id
1 'polypeptide(L)'
;VVTDVFGKLTRSVRTPRRGAACEPDKEVDFPVSENVEAKTDVVLVGAGIMSATLGALLRQLQPEWTITAFERLDAAAAESSDPWNNAGTGHSALCELNYTPGKPDGSVDITKAISVNEQFQVSRQFWAYAVDNGILSDPKNFINPIPHVSFVHGADNVKYLRARYDALAGHPLFAGMEYSESPEWFTERLPLMAQGRDFSDPVALNWTETGTDVDFGALTKQLINNVSASGGTVFFGHEVVNLSKQSDGSWKVKVRNRRSGVTRIVHAKFVFVGAGGGALHLLQKSGIAEAKGFGGFPVSGAFLRCTNPDVIAQHSAKVYGKAAVGAPPMSVPHLDTRVIGGKQGLLFGPYAGWSPKFLKEGGILDLPKSIRPNNLMSMLGVGVTELGLVKYLVGELTQSPADRIVTLGEFAPEARLEDWELIVAGQRVQVIRRKGMGGVLEFGTAVVNAADGTIAGLLGASPGASTAVPAMLDVLERCFPKQWAGWQPKLKEMVPSLGVKLSENPSLFDQVWKWSTESLQLDTASEPVPAAPAEVATV
;
A
#
# COMPACT_ATOMS: atom_id res chain seq x y z
N VAL A 1 -68.56 -20.98 -24.57
CA VAL A 1 -68.91 -22.38 -24.33
C VAL A 1 -67.60 -23.16 -24.44
N VAL A 2 -66.96 -23.31 -23.30
CA VAL A 2 -66.82 -24.56 -22.55
C VAL A 2 -65.65 -25.45 -23.04
N THR A 3 -64.70 -25.53 -22.14
CA THR A 3 -63.96 -26.68 -21.57
C THR A 3 -62.98 -27.47 -22.40
N ASP A 4 -61.79 -27.48 -21.78
CA ASP A 4 -60.90 -28.60 -21.43
C ASP A 4 -60.36 -29.55 -22.54
N VAL A 5 -59.04 -29.69 -22.51
CA VAL A 5 -58.39 -30.97 -22.14
C VAL A 5 -56.88 -30.76 -21.93
N PHE A 6 -56.43 -31.13 -20.75
CA PHE A 6 -55.04 -31.34 -20.31
C PHE A 6 -54.32 -32.41 -21.13
N GLY A 7 -53.03 -32.16 -21.45
CA GLY A 7 -52.18 -33.18 -22.08
C GLY A 7 -50.70 -32.87 -21.89
N LYS A 8 -50.10 -33.43 -20.85
CA LYS A 8 -48.69 -33.50 -20.44
C LYS A 8 -47.67 -33.53 -21.58
N LEU A 9 -46.67 -32.65 -21.52
CA LEU A 9 -45.29 -33.00 -21.91
C LEU A 9 -44.32 -32.12 -21.09
N THR A 10 -43.86 -32.70 -20.01
CA THR A 10 -42.75 -32.18 -19.17
C THR A 10 -41.45 -32.35 -19.96
N ARG A 11 -40.92 -31.27 -20.52
CA ARG A 11 -39.50 -31.17 -20.86
C ARG A 11 -38.81 -30.43 -19.72
N SER A 12 -38.01 -31.17 -18.97
CA SER A 12 -37.07 -30.72 -17.98
C SER A 12 -36.10 -29.70 -18.60
N VAL A 13 -36.31 -28.42 -18.32
CA VAL A 13 -35.31 -27.39 -18.50
C VAL A 13 -34.38 -27.45 -17.30
N ARG A 14 -33.17 -27.99 -17.49
CA ARG A 14 -32.10 -27.89 -16.49
C ARG A 14 -31.75 -26.42 -16.34
N THR A 15 -32.14 -25.84 -15.23
CA THR A 15 -31.56 -24.55 -14.75
C THR A 15 -30.05 -24.71 -14.55
N PRO A 16 -29.21 -23.78 -15.00
CA PRO A 16 -27.79 -23.81 -14.64
C PRO A 16 -27.67 -23.68 -13.12
N ARG A 17 -26.92 -24.61 -12.53
CA ARG A 17 -26.57 -24.55 -11.10
C ARG A 17 -25.95 -23.19 -10.82
N ARG A 18 -26.55 -22.45 -9.89
CA ARG A 18 -25.94 -21.32 -9.22
C ARG A 18 -24.54 -21.73 -8.78
N GLY A 19 -23.56 -20.88 -9.07
CA GLY A 19 -22.20 -21.05 -8.63
C GLY A 19 -22.17 -21.39 -7.15
N ALA A 20 -21.31 -22.33 -6.82
CA ALA A 20 -21.07 -22.74 -5.44
C ALA A 20 -20.79 -21.49 -4.61
N ALA A 21 -21.66 -21.19 -3.66
CA ALA A 21 -21.35 -20.32 -2.55
C ALA A 21 -20.08 -20.91 -1.91
N CYS A 22 -19.04 -20.07 -1.75
CA CYS A 22 -17.88 -20.43 -0.98
C CYS A 22 -18.39 -20.85 0.39
N GLU A 23 -18.27 -22.14 0.71
CA GLU A 23 -18.55 -22.60 2.07
C GLU A 23 -17.62 -21.82 2.99
N PRO A 24 -18.09 -21.32 4.15
CA PRO A 24 -17.20 -20.71 5.11
C PRO A 24 -16.10 -21.71 5.45
N ASP A 25 -14.85 -21.28 5.28
CA ASP A 25 -13.65 -22.07 5.49
C ASP A 25 -13.81 -22.96 6.72
N LYS A 26 -13.57 -24.26 6.52
CA LYS A 26 -13.44 -25.19 7.64
C LYS A 26 -12.40 -24.61 8.58
N GLU A 27 -12.82 -24.21 9.75
CA GLU A 27 -11.96 -23.79 10.84
C GLU A 27 -10.88 -24.88 11.01
N VAL A 28 -9.66 -24.60 10.56
CA VAL A 28 -8.51 -25.48 10.83
C VAL A 28 -8.21 -25.27 12.30
N ASP A 29 -8.90 -26.02 13.14
CA ASP A 29 -8.61 -26.06 14.55
C ASP A 29 -7.19 -26.59 14.77
N PHE A 30 -6.41 -25.85 15.56
CA PHE A 30 -5.22 -26.44 16.14
C PHE A 30 -5.64 -27.73 16.86
N PRO A 31 -4.86 -28.82 16.78
CA PRO A 31 -5.20 -30.05 17.50
C PRO A 31 -5.49 -29.74 18.98
N VAL A 32 -6.60 -30.28 19.48
CA VAL A 32 -7.28 -29.96 20.74
C VAL A 32 -6.47 -30.33 22.02
N SER A 33 -5.20 -30.70 21.91
CA SER A 33 -4.38 -30.93 23.12
C SER A 33 -3.72 -29.62 23.56
N GLU A 34 -4.06 -29.13 24.74
CA GLU A 34 -3.60 -27.88 25.34
C GLU A 34 -2.05 -27.75 25.48
N ASN A 35 -1.27 -28.78 25.18
CA ASN A 35 0.18 -28.86 25.41
C ASN A 35 1.03 -29.24 24.19
N VAL A 36 0.49 -29.27 22.95
CA VAL A 36 1.34 -29.53 21.79
C VAL A 36 1.90 -28.19 21.27
N GLU A 37 3.17 -27.93 21.55
CA GLU A 37 3.92 -26.82 20.97
C GLU A 37 4.12 -27.09 19.47
N ALA A 38 3.44 -26.33 18.61
CA ALA A 38 3.59 -26.43 17.16
C ALA A 38 4.96 -25.86 16.72
N LYS A 39 5.58 -26.50 15.72
CA LYS A 39 6.84 -26.04 15.12
C LYS A 39 6.60 -25.65 13.66
N THR A 40 7.25 -24.58 13.23
CA THR A 40 7.23 -24.11 11.83
C THR A 40 8.59 -23.52 11.46
N ASP A 41 8.94 -23.49 10.18
CA ASP A 41 10.17 -22.84 9.75
C ASP A 41 10.01 -21.32 9.81
N VAL A 42 8.87 -20.81 9.35
CA VAL A 42 8.60 -19.37 9.24
C VAL A 42 7.27 -19.01 9.89
N VAL A 43 7.29 -17.98 10.73
CA VAL A 43 6.08 -17.29 11.20
C VAL A 43 5.99 -15.93 10.52
N LEU A 44 4.85 -15.66 9.85
CA LEU A 44 4.48 -14.35 9.34
C LEU A 44 3.46 -13.72 10.31
N VAL A 45 3.78 -12.56 10.85
CA VAL A 45 2.90 -11.82 11.76
C VAL A 45 2.17 -10.72 11.01
N GLY A 46 0.86 -10.88 10.86
CA GLY A 46 0.00 -10.05 10.01
C GLY A 46 -0.16 -10.62 8.60
N ALA A 47 -1.33 -10.43 8.00
CA ALA A 47 -1.65 -10.81 6.63
C ALA A 47 -1.84 -9.57 5.72
N GLY A 48 -0.97 -8.56 5.90
CA GLY A 48 -0.83 -7.41 5.01
C GLY A 48 0.12 -7.69 3.85
N ILE A 49 0.24 -6.71 2.92
CA ILE A 49 1.00 -6.84 1.67
C ILE A 49 2.44 -7.32 1.86
N MET A 50 3.12 -6.89 2.94
CA MET A 50 4.52 -7.27 3.19
C MET A 50 4.65 -8.76 3.54
N SER A 51 3.84 -9.26 4.49
CA SER A 51 3.82 -10.68 4.82
C SER A 51 3.37 -11.54 3.64
N ALA A 52 2.38 -11.08 2.88
CA ALA A 52 1.88 -11.75 1.70
C ALA A 52 2.96 -11.89 0.62
N THR A 53 3.69 -10.80 0.35
CA THR A 53 4.80 -10.79 -0.62
C THR A 53 5.93 -11.69 -0.16
N LEU A 54 6.36 -11.60 1.11
CA LEU A 54 7.43 -12.45 1.64
C LEU A 54 7.04 -13.93 1.61
N GLY A 55 5.80 -14.24 2.01
CA GLY A 55 5.28 -15.60 1.98
C GLY A 55 5.27 -16.19 0.56
N ALA A 56 4.80 -15.42 -0.43
CA ALA A 56 4.80 -15.84 -1.82
C ALA A 56 6.22 -16.06 -2.38
N LEU A 57 7.16 -15.14 -2.09
CA LEU A 57 8.58 -15.31 -2.46
C LEU A 57 9.17 -16.58 -1.83
N LEU A 58 8.96 -16.79 -0.53
CA LEU A 58 9.48 -17.97 0.17
C LEU A 58 8.88 -19.28 -0.37
N ARG A 59 7.61 -19.30 -0.77
CA ARG A 59 7.00 -20.49 -1.41
C ARG A 59 7.66 -20.84 -2.74
N GLN A 60 8.19 -19.85 -3.47
CA GLN A 60 8.94 -20.07 -4.71
C GLN A 60 10.39 -20.51 -4.46
N LEU A 61 11.00 -20.02 -3.37
CA LEU A 61 12.42 -20.23 -3.06
C LEU A 61 12.67 -21.48 -2.22
N GLN A 62 11.73 -21.83 -1.33
CA GLN A 62 11.83 -22.92 -0.36
C GLN A 62 10.46 -23.59 -0.21
N PRO A 63 9.98 -24.34 -1.22
CA PRO A 63 8.66 -24.96 -1.21
C PRO A 63 8.46 -25.96 -0.06
N GLU A 64 9.53 -26.56 0.49
CA GLU A 64 9.52 -27.48 1.65
C GLU A 64 9.39 -26.77 2.99
N TRP A 65 9.62 -25.49 3.08
CA TRP A 65 9.51 -24.81 4.38
C TRP A 65 8.06 -24.70 4.83
N THR A 66 7.83 -24.99 6.08
CA THR A 66 6.52 -24.76 6.71
C THR A 66 6.37 -23.27 7.02
N ILE A 67 5.30 -22.67 6.50
CA ILE A 67 4.99 -21.25 6.72
C ILE A 67 3.66 -21.14 7.46
N THR A 68 3.65 -20.43 8.58
CA THR A 68 2.44 -20.16 9.35
C THR A 68 2.24 -18.65 9.48
N ALA A 69 1.11 -18.14 9.02
CA ALA A 69 0.74 -16.73 9.15
C ALA A 69 -0.35 -16.56 10.23
N PHE A 70 -0.21 -15.52 11.05
CA PHE A 70 -1.18 -15.14 12.07
C PHE A 70 -1.66 -13.72 11.82
N GLU A 71 -2.96 -13.58 11.54
CA GLU A 71 -3.63 -12.28 11.39
C GLU A 71 -4.59 -12.07 12.56
N ARG A 72 -4.49 -10.89 13.18
CA ARG A 72 -5.33 -10.53 14.33
C ARG A 72 -6.79 -10.25 13.96
N LEU A 73 -7.04 -9.83 12.73
CA LEU A 73 -8.37 -9.55 12.19
C LEU A 73 -8.94 -10.80 11.49
N ASP A 74 -10.20 -10.73 11.13
CA ASP A 74 -10.92 -11.89 10.57
C ASP A 74 -10.67 -12.09 9.06
N ALA A 75 -9.86 -11.21 8.44
CA ALA A 75 -9.52 -11.30 7.01
C ALA A 75 -8.12 -10.74 6.72
N ALA A 76 -7.52 -11.18 5.61
CA ALA A 76 -6.31 -10.56 5.05
C ALA A 76 -6.60 -9.16 4.52
N ALA A 77 -5.58 -8.30 4.56
CA ALA A 77 -5.64 -6.93 4.04
C ALA A 77 -6.69 -6.02 4.70
N ALA A 78 -7.07 -6.25 5.94
CA ALA A 78 -8.14 -5.50 6.61
C ALA A 78 -7.68 -4.21 7.33
N GLU A 79 -6.38 -3.88 7.26
CA GLU A 79 -5.80 -2.63 7.81
C GLU A 79 -5.23 -1.75 6.67
N SER A 80 -3.95 -1.36 6.73
CA SER A 80 -3.34 -0.44 5.75
C SER A 80 -3.37 -0.95 4.30
N SER A 81 -3.46 -2.27 4.07
CA SER A 81 -3.58 -2.87 2.75
C SER A 81 -5.02 -2.90 2.22
N ASP A 82 -6.03 -2.56 3.03
CA ASP A 82 -7.41 -2.44 2.56
C ASP A 82 -7.48 -1.41 1.42
N PRO A 83 -8.25 -1.68 0.34
CA PRO A 83 -8.25 -0.84 -0.85
C PRO A 83 -8.71 0.60 -0.60
N TRP A 84 -9.54 0.86 0.41
CA TRP A 84 -10.00 2.20 0.78
C TRP A 84 -9.15 2.86 1.88
N ASN A 85 -8.19 2.15 2.47
CA ASN A 85 -7.29 2.70 3.47
C ASN A 85 -6.01 3.30 2.88
N ASN A 86 -5.87 3.31 1.56
CA ASN A 86 -4.74 3.88 0.81
C ASN A 86 -5.19 4.40 -0.56
N ALA A 87 -4.33 5.20 -1.19
CA ALA A 87 -4.61 5.78 -2.51
C ALA A 87 -4.48 4.81 -3.70
N GLY A 88 -3.95 3.61 -3.49
CA GLY A 88 -3.75 2.63 -4.56
C GLY A 88 -2.80 3.05 -5.66
N THR A 89 -1.95 4.03 -5.43
CA THR A 89 -1.04 4.53 -6.45
C THR A 89 0.10 3.54 -6.65
N GLY A 90 0.30 3.10 -7.90
CA GLY A 90 1.51 2.41 -8.31
C GLY A 90 2.68 3.41 -8.36
N HIS A 91 3.31 3.65 -7.20
CA HIS A 91 4.30 4.73 -7.03
C HIS A 91 5.56 4.51 -7.89
N SER A 92 5.50 4.98 -9.12
CA SER A 92 6.61 5.04 -10.09
C SER A 92 7.19 6.45 -10.24
N ALA A 93 6.96 7.33 -9.27
CA ALA A 93 7.41 8.72 -9.22
C ALA A 93 6.91 9.60 -10.38
N LEU A 94 5.84 9.22 -11.05
CA LEU A 94 5.31 9.94 -12.21
C LEU A 94 4.55 11.20 -11.79
N CYS A 95 3.79 11.17 -10.69
CA CYS A 95 2.94 12.27 -10.23
C CYS A 95 3.38 12.93 -8.91
N GLU A 96 4.11 12.25 -8.03
CA GLU A 96 4.47 12.73 -6.69
C GLU A 96 5.61 13.76 -6.73
N LEU A 97 5.33 15.02 -6.42
CA LEU A 97 6.28 16.13 -6.52
C LEU A 97 7.37 16.11 -5.43
N ASN A 98 7.12 15.48 -4.27
CA ASN A 98 8.12 15.39 -3.20
C ASN A 98 9.34 14.53 -3.55
N TYR A 99 9.28 13.78 -4.66
CA TYR A 99 10.43 13.02 -5.15
C TYR A 99 11.36 13.85 -6.04
N THR A 100 10.98 15.09 -6.35
CA THR A 100 11.73 16.00 -7.20
C THR A 100 11.86 17.38 -6.56
N PRO A 101 12.53 17.50 -5.40
CA PRO A 101 12.64 18.80 -4.71
C PRO A 101 13.39 19.83 -5.56
N GLY A 102 12.87 21.06 -5.57
CA GLY A 102 13.52 22.19 -6.23
C GLY A 102 14.80 22.61 -5.52
N LYS A 103 15.78 23.05 -6.29
CA LYS A 103 17.04 23.61 -5.80
C LYS A 103 17.03 25.15 -5.87
N PRO A 104 17.93 25.84 -5.13
CA PRO A 104 18.01 27.30 -5.15
C PRO A 104 18.33 27.92 -6.53
N ASP A 105 18.95 27.16 -7.42
CA ASP A 105 19.28 27.56 -8.79
C ASP A 105 18.11 27.39 -9.78
N GLY A 106 16.94 26.96 -9.30
CA GLY A 106 15.76 26.70 -10.12
C GLY A 106 15.71 25.31 -10.75
N SER A 107 16.78 24.52 -10.67
CA SER A 107 16.77 23.11 -11.09
C SER A 107 16.05 22.22 -10.09
N VAL A 108 15.82 20.95 -10.44
CA VAL A 108 15.24 19.95 -9.53
C VAL A 108 16.17 18.77 -9.34
N ASP A 109 16.08 18.10 -8.19
CA ASP A 109 16.79 16.86 -7.93
C ASP A 109 15.86 15.66 -8.25
N ILE A 110 16.24 14.84 -9.23
CA ILE A 110 15.48 13.67 -9.68
C ILE A 110 15.97 12.35 -9.10
N THR A 111 17.00 12.34 -8.27
CA THR A 111 17.65 11.13 -7.73
C THR A 111 16.64 10.22 -7.02
N LYS A 112 15.81 10.80 -6.18
CA LYS A 112 14.78 10.05 -5.45
C LYS A 112 13.69 9.51 -6.38
N ALA A 113 13.28 10.29 -7.40
CA ALA A 113 12.29 9.86 -8.38
C ALA A 113 12.78 8.63 -9.17
N ILE A 114 14.04 8.63 -9.62
CA ILE A 114 14.67 7.48 -10.27
C ILE A 114 14.64 6.26 -9.36
N SER A 115 15.11 6.38 -8.12
CA SER A 115 15.15 5.28 -7.15
C SER A 115 13.77 4.69 -6.86
N VAL A 116 12.73 5.53 -6.70
CA VAL A 116 11.36 5.07 -6.45
C VAL A 116 10.79 4.36 -7.69
N ASN A 117 11.06 4.88 -8.89
CA ASN A 117 10.64 4.23 -10.13
C ASN A 117 11.26 2.84 -10.25
N GLU A 118 12.58 2.70 -10.08
CA GLU A 118 13.28 1.40 -10.13
C GLU A 118 12.69 0.40 -9.13
N GLN A 119 12.40 0.82 -7.91
CA GLN A 119 11.77 -0.03 -6.89
C GLN A 119 10.37 -0.51 -7.32
N PHE A 120 9.59 0.35 -7.96
CA PHE A 120 8.29 -0.03 -8.49
C PHE A 120 8.41 -1.01 -9.66
N GLN A 121 9.41 -0.83 -10.55
CA GLN A 121 9.68 -1.79 -11.64
C GLN A 121 10.04 -3.18 -11.10
N VAL A 122 10.76 -3.29 -9.99
CA VAL A 122 11.02 -4.56 -9.30
C VAL A 122 9.70 -5.23 -8.87
N SER A 123 8.76 -4.44 -8.33
CA SER A 123 7.43 -4.96 -7.94
C SER A 123 6.63 -5.42 -9.17
N ARG A 124 6.61 -4.64 -10.25
CA ARG A 124 5.94 -5.01 -11.51
C ARG A 124 6.46 -6.32 -12.08
N GLN A 125 7.78 -6.52 -12.09
CA GLN A 125 8.40 -7.75 -12.58
C GLN A 125 7.94 -8.97 -11.79
N PHE A 126 7.94 -8.89 -10.45
CA PHE A 126 7.46 -9.99 -9.62
C PHE A 126 5.97 -10.25 -9.82
N TRP A 127 5.14 -9.22 -9.96
CA TRP A 127 3.71 -9.40 -10.21
C TRP A 127 3.45 -10.00 -11.59
N ALA A 128 4.18 -9.59 -12.63
CA ALA A 128 4.12 -10.19 -13.96
C ALA A 128 4.50 -11.68 -13.92
N TYR A 129 5.64 -12.01 -13.29
CA TYR A 129 6.02 -13.40 -13.05
C TYR A 129 4.93 -14.19 -12.33
N ALA A 130 4.33 -13.59 -11.31
CA ALA A 130 3.30 -14.24 -10.50
C ALA A 130 2.01 -14.51 -11.30
N VAL A 131 1.63 -13.62 -12.22
CA VAL A 131 0.52 -13.85 -13.16
C VAL A 131 0.88 -14.96 -14.15
N ASP A 132 2.03 -14.90 -14.79
CA ASP A 132 2.46 -15.88 -15.79
C ASP A 132 2.60 -17.30 -15.22
N ASN A 133 2.86 -17.42 -13.90
CA ASN A 133 3.01 -18.70 -13.19
C ASN A 133 1.79 -19.09 -12.35
N GLY A 134 0.64 -18.42 -12.49
CA GLY A 134 -0.62 -18.77 -11.82
C GLY A 134 -0.61 -18.54 -10.28
N ILE A 135 0.33 -17.77 -9.76
CA ILE A 135 0.39 -17.33 -8.36
C ILE A 135 -0.66 -16.25 -8.12
N LEU A 136 -0.80 -15.35 -9.09
CA LEU A 136 -1.86 -14.34 -9.16
C LEU A 136 -2.80 -14.70 -10.31
N SER A 137 -4.08 -14.38 -10.13
CA SER A 137 -5.10 -14.53 -11.18
C SER A 137 -5.09 -13.33 -12.12
N ASP A 138 -6.20 -13.09 -12.82
CA ASP A 138 -6.41 -11.97 -13.73
C ASP A 138 -5.86 -10.65 -13.13
N PRO A 139 -4.87 -10.00 -13.78
CA PRO A 139 -4.25 -8.78 -13.28
C PRO A 139 -5.23 -7.62 -13.13
N LYS A 140 -6.29 -7.53 -13.94
CA LYS A 140 -7.31 -6.48 -13.83
C LYS A 140 -8.03 -6.45 -12.47
N ASN A 141 -7.97 -7.54 -11.71
CA ASN A 141 -8.50 -7.58 -10.36
C ASN A 141 -7.66 -6.80 -9.34
N PHE A 142 -6.41 -6.46 -9.65
CA PHE A 142 -5.54 -5.77 -8.69
C PHE A 142 -4.70 -4.63 -9.27
N ILE A 143 -4.48 -4.55 -10.59
CA ILE A 143 -3.72 -3.45 -11.21
C ILE A 143 -4.40 -3.02 -12.51
N ASN A 144 -4.58 -1.71 -12.68
CA ASN A 144 -5.26 -1.13 -13.82
C ASN A 144 -4.48 0.07 -14.34
N PRO A 145 -4.41 0.29 -15.68
CA PRO A 145 -3.81 1.49 -16.25
C PRO A 145 -4.68 2.70 -15.91
N ILE A 146 -4.10 3.68 -15.23
CA ILE A 146 -4.72 4.96 -14.89
C ILE A 146 -3.64 6.03 -15.03
N PRO A 147 -3.82 7.09 -15.83
CA PRO A 147 -2.84 8.14 -15.99
C PRO A 147 -2.42 8.77 -14.68
N HIS A 148 -1.12 9.03 -14.52
CA HIS A 148 -0.57 9.77 -13.40
C HIS A 148 -0.26 11.20 -13.80
N VAL A 149 -0.72 12.16 -13.00
CA VAL A 149 -0.67 13.58 -13.32
C VAL A 149 -0.12 14.35 -12.13
N SER A 150 0.90 15.21 -12.36
CA SER A 150 1.23 16.26 -11.42
C SER A 150 0.51 17.53 -11.85
N PHE A 151 -0.19 18.16 -10.92
CA PHE A 151 -0.96 19.38 -11.12
C PHE A 151 -0.44 20.50 -10.23
N VAL A 152 -0.26 21.68 -10.80
CA VAL A 152 0.06 22.89 -10.06
C VAL A 152 -0.69 24.09 -10.62
N HIS A 153 -0.87 25.11 -9.77
CA HIS A 153 -1.36 26.44 -10.15
C HIS A 153 -0.46 27.53 -9.56
N GLY A 154 -0.52 28.73 -10.15
CA GLY A 154 0.33 29.86 -9.81
C GLY A 154 1.68 29.87 -10.51
N ALA A 155 2.15 31.04 -10.93
CA ALA A 155 3.29 31.22 -11.82
C ALA A 155 4.60 30.56 -11.34
N ASP A 156 4.90 30.59 -10.04
CA ASP A 156 6.14 29.99 -9.51
C ASP A 156 6.07 28.45 -9.49
N ASN A 157 4.88 27.89 -9.24
CA ASN A 157 4.68 26.45 -9.30
C ASN A 157 4.73 25.94 -10.74
N VAL A 158 4.21 26.70 -11.70
CA VAL A 158 4.31 26.40 -13.14
C VAL A 158 5.77 26.34 -13.59
N LYS A 159 6.60 27.32 -13.18
CA LYS A 159 8.05 27.31 -13.44
C LYS A 159 8.72 26.06 -12.85
N TYR A 160 8.38 25.70 -11.60
CA TYR A 160 8.90 24.49 -10.97
C TYR A 160 8.49 23.22 -11.74
N LEU A 161 7.22 23.11 -12.14
CA LEU A 161 6.75 21.92 -12.86
C LEU A 161 7.39 21.80 -14.25
N ARG A 162 7.68 22.93 -14.92
CA ARG A 162 8.45 22.96 -16.18
C ARG A 162 9.87 22.43 -15.94
N ALA A 163 10.56 22.94 -14.94
CA ALA A 163 11.92 22.48 -14.60
C ALA A 163 11.95 20.96 -14.26
N ARG A 164 10.90 20.48 -13.59
CA ARG A 164 10.73 19.04 -13.32
C ARG A 164 10.56 18.24 -14.61
N TYR A 165 9.70 18.68 -15.52
CA TYR A 165 9.51 18.05 -16.82
C TYR A 165 10.82 18.01 -17.62
N ASP A 166 11.51 19.11 -17.75
CA ASP A 166 12.79 19.22 -18.48
C ASP A 166 13.86 18.28 -17.93
N ALA A 167 13.86 18.04 -16.61
CA ALA A 167 14.80 17.13 -15.97
C ALA A 167 14.44 15.63 -16.15
N LEU A 168 13.13 15.30 -16.25
CA LEU A 168 12.64 13.91 -16.30
C LEU A 168 12.39 13.40 -17.72
N ALA A 169 11.88 14.23 -18.65
CA ALA A 169 11.35 13.80 -19.94
C ALA A 169 12.40 13.09 -20.82
N GLY A 170 13.69 13.45 -20.69
CA GLY A 170 14.78 12.78 -21.40
C GLY A 170 15.29 11.49 -20.75
N HIS A 171 14.79 11.13 -19.57
CA HIS A 171 15.26 9.95 -18.85
C HIS A 171 14.42 8.71 -19.21
N PRO A 172 15.03 7.54 -19.54
CA PRO A 172 14.30 6.35 -20.01
C PRO A 172 13.13 5.91 -19.12
N LEU A 173 13.28 5.98 -17.78
CA LEU A 173 12.23 5.59 -16.83
C LEU A 173 11.00 6.51 -16.83
N PHE A 174 11.08 7.67 -17.48
CA PHE A 174 10.01 8.69 -17.55
C PHE A 174 9.62 9.00 -18.99
N ALA A 175 10.02 8.15 -19.93
CA ALA A 175 9.66 8.30 -21.33
C ALA A 175 8.14 8.39 -21.52
N GLY A 176 7.69 9.25 -22.43
CA GLY A 176 6.26 9.48 -22.68
C GLY A 176 5.59 10.44 -21.69
N MET A 177 6.35 11.09 -20.77
CA MET A 177 5.81 12.20 -19.97
C MET A 177 5.53 13.41 -20.87
N GLU A 178 4.34 13.98 -20.74
CA GLU A 178 3.91 15.18 -21.43
C GLU A 178 3.84 16.37 -20.45
N TYR A 179 3.96 17.59 -20.97
CA TYR A 179 3.77 18.84 -20.23
C TYR A 179 2.84 19.77 -20.97
N SER A 180 1.90 20.38 -20.26
CA SER A 180 1.02 21.38 -20.85
C SER A 180 0.63 22.46 -19.85
N GLU A 181 0.47 23.69 -20.37
CA GLU A 181 -0.13 24.86 -19.71
C GLU A 181 -1.44 25.27 -20.39
N SER A 182 -1.92 24.52 -21.44
CA SER A 182 -3.14 24.84 -22.20
C SER A 182 -4.39 24.54 -21.39
N PRO A 183 -5.31 25.53 -21.21
CA PRO A 183 -6.63 25.31 -20.64
C PRO A 183 -7.50 24.33 -21.42
N GLU A 184 -7.38 24.32 -22.76
CA GLU A 184 -8.13 23.42 -23.63
C GLU A 184 -7.70 21.97 -23.42
N TRP A 185 -6.39 21.72 -23.41
CA TRP A 185 -5.81 20.41 -23.14
C TRP A 185 -6.14 19.90 -21.73
N PHE A 186 -6.13 20.80 -20.73
CA PHE A 186 -6.56 20.52 -19.37
C PHE A 186 -8.03 20.10 -19.33
N THR A 187 -8.91 20.86 -19.98
CA THR A 187 -10.37 20.63 -19.99
C THR A 187 -10.73 19.31 -20.65
N GLU A 188 -10.05 18.96 -21.74
CA GLU A 188 -10.26 17.70 -22.45
C GLU A 188 -9.93 16.49 -21.58
N ARG A 189 -8.80 16.53 -20.86
CA ARG A 189 -8.28 15.38 -20.10
C ARG A 189 -8.80 15.28 -18.67
N LEU A 190 -9.17 16.40 -18.06
CA LEU A 190 -9.61 16.49 -16.66
C LEU A 190 -10.92 17.30 -16.53
N PRO A 191 -12.01 16.88 -17.19
CA PRO A 191 -13.26 17.65 -17.23
C PRO A 191 -13.81 17.98 -15.85
N LEU A 192 -13.77 17.07 -14.86
CA LEU A 192 -14.20 17.35 -13.49
C LEU A 192 -13.40 18.49 -12.84
N MET A 193 -12.11 18.57 -13.10
CA MET A 193 -11.23 19.59 -12.53
C MET A 193 -11.31 20.93 -13.28
N ALA A 194 -11.83 20.95 -14.50
CA ALA A 194 -11.97 22.13 -15.33
C ALA A 194 -13.28 22.90 -15.06
N GLN A 195 -14.32 22.23 -14.58
CA GLN A 195 -15.61 22.86 -14.31
C GLN A 195 -15.47 23.96 -13.27
N GLY A 196 -15.90 25.18 -13.62
CA GLY A 196 -15.82 26.36 -12.75
C GLY A 196 -14.41 26.89 -12.50
N ARG A 197 -13.38 26.34 -13.14
CA ARG A 197 -11.99 26.78 -12.93
C ARG A 197 -11.72 28.13 -13.61
N ASP A 198 -11.14 29.03 -12.84
CA ASP A 198 -10.58 30.28 -13.34
C ASP A 198 -9.15 30.04 -13.89
N PHE A 199 -9.03 30.02 -15.22
CA PHE A 199 -7.73 29.88 -15.90
C PHE A 199 -6.95 31.21 -16.02
N SER A 200 -7.40 32.30 -15.41
CA SER A 200 -6.59 33.52 -15.28
C SER A 200 -5.40 33.30 -14.33
N ASP A 201 -5.51 32.40 -13.35
CA ASP A 201 -4.37 31.87 -12.61
C ASP A 201 -3.71 30.75 -13.45
N PRO A 202 -2.42 30.88 -13.81
CA PRO A 202 -1.76 29.91 -14.65
C PRO A 202 -1.71 28.53 -14.02
N VAL A 203 -2.01 27.51 -14.80
CA VAL A 203 -1.97 26.10 -14.41
C VAL A 203 -0.97 25.34 -15.26
N ALA A 204 -0.42 24.24 -14.73
CA ALA A 204 0.38 23.33 -15.51
C ALA A 204 0.19 21.87 -15.06
N LEU A 205 0.35 20.95 -16.00
CA LEU A 205 0.28 19.50 -15.82
C LEU A 205 1.56 18.84 -16.32
N ASN A 206 2.06 17.85 -15.56
CA ASN A 206 2.84 16.74 -16.14
C ASN A 206 1.92 15.53 -16.21
N TRP A 207 1.71 14.99 -17.41
CA TRP A 207 0.86 13.84 -17.69
C TRP A 207 1.69 12.63 -18.08
N THR A 208 1.37 11.46 -17.55
CA THR A 208 1.99 10.19 -17.96
C THR A 208 0.90 9.13 -18.08
N GLU A 209 0.63 8.69 -19.31
CA GLU A 209 -0.43 7.73 -19.62
C GLU A 209 -0.22 6.38 -18.92
N THR A 210 1.02 5.96 -18.77
CA THR A 210 1.42 4.64 -18.26
C THR A 210 1.40 4.52 -16.73
N GLY A 211 0.68 5.42 -16.04
CA GLY A 211 0.40 5.30 -14.61
C GLY A 211 -0.49 4.11 -14.28
N THR A 212 -0.57 3.75 -12.99
CA THR A 212 -1.39 2.61 -12.54
C THR A 212 -2.12 2.88 -11.24
N ASP A 213 -3.36 2.37 -11.15
CA ASP A 213 -4.05 2.13 -9.88
C ASP A 213 -3.85 0.68 -9.45
N VAL A 214 -3.55 0.45 -8.17
CA VAL A 214 -3.35 -0.88 -7.59
C VAL A 214 -4.33 -1.09 -6.43
N ASP A 215 -5.20 -2.09 -6.55
CA ASP A 215 -5.95 -2.63 -5.42
C ASP A 215 -5.01 -3.53 -4.59
N PHE A 216 -4.31 -2.91 -3.63
CA PHE A 216 -3.42 -3.64 -2.73
C PHE A 216 -4.16 -4.63 -1.85
N GLY A 217 -5.47 -4.45 -1.63
CA GLY A 217 -6.30 -5.39 -0.91
C GLY A 217 -6.49 -6.69 -1.69
N ALA A 218 -6.88 -6.58 -2.96
CA ALA A 218 -7.04 -7.73 -3.84
C ALA A 218 -5.70 -8.46 -4.07
N LEU A 219 -4.63 -7.73 -4.35
CA LEU A 219 -3.28 -8.26 -4.49
C LEU A 219 -2.84 -9.05 -3.24
N THR A 220 -3.01 -8.44 -2.05
CA THR A 220 -2.64 -9.08 -0.78
C THR A 220 -3.43 -10.37 -0.54
N LYS A 221 -4.74 -10.34 -0.77
CA LYS A 221 -5.60 -11.53 -0.61
C LYS A 221 -5.19 -12.65 -1.55
N GLN A 222 -4.89 -12.35 -2.81
CA GLN A 222 -4.44 -13.36 -3.77
C GLN A 222 -3.09 -13.99 -3.35
N LEU A 223 -2.13 -13.18 -2.91
CA LEU A 223 -0.82 -13.67 -2.43
C LEU A 223 -0.97 -14.54 -1.16
N ILE A 224 -1.81 -14.14 -0.20
CA ILE A 224 -2.10 -14.94 1.01
C ILE A 224 -2.80 -16.25 0.65
N ASN A 225 -3.77 -16.21 -0.28
CA ASN A 225 -4.44 -17.41 -0.76
C ASN A 225 -3.46 -18.37 -1.44
N ASN A 226 -2.51 -17.85 -2.23
CA ASN A 226 -1.45 -18.66 -2.82
C ASN A 226 -0.55 -19.30 -1.75
N VAL A 227 -0.17 -18.57 -0.70
CA VAL A 227 0.59 -19.13 0.43
C VAL A 227 -0.16 -20.30 1.05
N SER A 228 -1.47 -20.16 1.27
CA SER A 228 -2.31 -21.22 1.81
C SER A 228 -2.45 -22.41 0.85
N ALA A 229 -2.75 -22.15 -0.41
CA ALA A 229 -2.94 -23.18 -1.44
C ALA A 229 -1.65 -23.99 -1.72
N SER A 230 -0.48 -23.37 -1.51
CA SER A 230 0.82 -24.01 -1.70
C SER A 230 1.39 -24.67 -0.43
N GLY A 231 0.54 -24.94 0.59
CA GLY A 231 0.89 -25.71 1.79
C GLY A 231 1.30 -24.87 3.00
N GLY A 232 1.15 -23.54 2.96
CA GLY A 232 1.23 -22.69 4.15
C GLY A 232 -0.08 -22.76 4.96
N THR A 233 -0.04 -22.33 6.20
CA THR A 233 -1.22 -22.24 7.06
C THR A 233 -1.44 -20.78 7.47
N VAL A 234 -2.68 -20.30 7.33
CA VAL A 234 -3.07 -18.94 7.68
C VAL A 234 -4.17 -18.97 8.73
N PHE A 235 -3.96 -18.32 9.86
CA PHE A 235 -4.93 -18.21 10.94
C PHE A 235 -5.41 -16.77 11.09
N PHE A 236 -6.68 -16.55 10.81
CA PHE A 236 -7.36 -15.28 11.08
C PHE A 236 -7.92 -15.24 12.50
N GLY A 237 -8.16 -14.04 13.05
CA GLY A 237 -8.59 -13.85 14.43
C GLY A 237 -7.52 -14.26 15.48
N HIS A 238 -6.26 -14.42 15.07
CA HIS A 238 -5.16 -14.88 15.91
C HIS A 238 -4.07 -13.81 16.05
N GLU A 239 -3.95 -13.25 17.25
CA GLU A 239 -3.02 -12.17 17.57
C GLU A 239 -1.71 -12.71 18.17
N VAL A 240 -0.58 -12.39 17.55
CA VAL A 240 0.73 -12.59 18.17
C VAL A 240 0.91 -11.55 19.26
N VAL A 241 0.97 -12.01 20.52
CA VAL A 241 1.04 -11.14 21.70
C VAL A 241 2.42 -11.02 22.31
N ASN A 242 3.31 -11.98 22.05
CA ASN A 242 4.69 -11.95 22.53
C ASN A 242 5.63 -12.78 21.64
N LEU A 243 6.89 -12.37 21.63
CA LEU A 243 8.00 -13.04 20.95
C LEU A 243 9.17 -13.16 21.94
N SER A 244 9.75 -14.33 22.07
CA SER A 244 10.94 -14.53 22.89
C SER A 244 11.90 -15.53 22.26
N LYS A 245 13.17 -15.14 22.16
CA LYS A 245 14.22 -16.00 21.63
C LYS A 245 14.57 -17.11 22.62
N GLN A 246 14.77 -18.32 22.12
CA GLN A 246 15.12 -19.49 22.90
C GLN A 246 16.64 -19.76 22.84
N SER A 247 17.14 -20.59 23.73
CA SER A 247 18.57 -20.96 23.79
C SER A 247 19.06 -21.74 22.59
N ASP A 248 18.15 -22.44 21.90
CA ASP A 248 18.41 -23.17 20.64
C ASP A 248 18.41 -22.28 19.40
N GLY A 249 18.19 -20.97 19.56
CA GLY A 249 18.11 -19.98 18.49
C GLY A 249 16.73 -19.82 17.86
N SER A 250 15.76 -20.69 18.20
CA SER A 250 14.38 -20.57 17.74
C SER A 250 13.62 -19.43 18.45
N TRP A 251 12.46 -19.09 17.92
CA TRP A 251 11.55 -18.11 18.51
C TRP A 251 10.33 -18.80 19.10
N LYS A 252 10.05 -18.50 20.37
CA LYS A 252 8.78 -18.83 21.03
C LYS A 252 7.77 -17.72 20.74
N VAL A 253 6.79 -18.01 19.90
CA VAL A 253 5.73 -17.11 19.46
C VAL A 253 4.47 -17.40 20.25
N LYS A 254 4.04 -16.44 21.08
CA LYS A 254 2.81 -16.56 21.86
C LYS A 254 1.64 -15.97 21.07
N VAL A 255 0.67 -16.82 20.72
CA VAL A 255 -0.47 -16.47 19.89
C VAL A 255 -1.77 -16.60 20.69
N ARG A 256 -2.62 -15.60 20.63
CA ARG A 256 -3.93 -15.58 21.29
C ARG A 256 -5.04 -15.60 20.24
N ASN A 257 -5.93 -16.58 20.29
CA ASN A 257 -7.18 -16.53 19.55
C ASN A 257 -8.05 -15.43 20.17
N ARG A 258 -8.42 -14.45 19.38
CA ARG A 258 -9.16 -13.25 19.86
C ARG A 258 -10.62 -13.57 20.22
N ARG A 259 -11.20 -14.60 19.61
CA ARG A 259 -12.59 -15.00 19.87
C ARG A 259 -12.71 -15.82 21.17
N SER A 260 -11.89 -16.85 21.30
CA SER A 260 -11.92 -17.75 22.48
C SER A 260 -11.08 -17.26 23.66
N GLY A 261 -10.12 -16.36 23.45
CA GLY A 261 -9.13 -15.93 24.44
C GLY A 261 -8.02 -16.93 24.68
N VAL A 262 -8.10 -18.13 24.13
CA VAL A 262 -7.10 -19.21 24.30
C VAL A 262 -5.76 -18.76 23.75
N THR A 263 -4.70 -19.05 24.50
CA THR A 263 -3.32 -18.73 24.11
C THR A 263 -2.56 -20.03 23.82
N ARG A 264 -1.81 -20.03 22.72
CA ARG A 264 -0.96 -21.15 22.30
C ARG A 264 0.47 -20.69 22.02
N ILE A 265 1.40 -21.65 21.98
CA ILE A 265 2.81 -21.41 21.67
C ILE A 265 3.14 -22.07 20.34
N VAL A 266 3.86 -21.33 19.50
CA VAL A 266 4.44 -21.83 18.26
C VAL A 266 5.94 -21.55 18.28
N HIS A 267 6.75 -22.53 17.89
CA HIS A 267 8.20 -22.36 17.73
C HIS A 267 8.54 -22.16 16.26
N ALA A 268 9.31 -21.12 15.96
CA ALA A 268 9.70 -20.76 14.60
C ALA A 268 11.22 -20.58 14.49
N LYS A 269 11.80 -21.00 13.36
CA LYS A 269 13.20 -20.71 13.04
C LYS A 269 13.40 -19.25 12.63
N PHE A 270 12.42 -18.70 11.92
CA PHE A 270 12.40 -17.31 11.48
C PHE A 270 11.04 -16.67 11.74
N VAL A 271 11.05 -15.40 12.14
CA VAL A 271 9.83 -14.60 12.34
C VAL A 271 9.90 -13.33 11.52
N PHE A 272 8.87 -13.07 10.71
CA PHE A 272 8.67 -11.78 10.07
C PHE A 272 7.54 -11.01 10.75
N VAL A 273 7.85 -9.80 11.23
CA VAL A 273 6.88 -8.92 11.90
C VAL A 273 6.32 -7.91 10.89
N GLY A 274 5.34 -8.37 10.09
CA GLY A 274 4.59 -7.59 9.10
C GLY A 274 3.29 -6.99 9.65
N ALA A 275 3.30 -6.58 10.92
CA ALA A 275 2.11 -6.15 11.67
C ALA A 275 1.77 -4.65 11.49
N GLY A 276 2.21 -4.00 10.39
CA GLY A 276 1.98 -2.59 10.14
C GLY A 276 2.40 -1.72 11.33
N GLY A 277 1.58 -0.78 11.77
CA GLY A 277 1.86 0.06 12.93
C GLY A 277 2.10 -0.72 14.23
N GLY A 278 1.55 -1.93 14.36
CA GLY A 278 1.76 -2.81 15.51
C GLY A 278 3.16 -3.46 15.58
N ALA A 279 3.94 -3.37 14.50
CA ALA A 279 5.27 -3.99 14.43
C ALA A 279 6.23 -3.46 15.50
N LEU A 280 6.20 -2.16 15.80
CA LEU A 280 7.07 -1.55 16.83
C LEU A 280 6.92 -2.24 18.18
N HIS A 281 5.70 -2.51 18.62
CA HIS A 281 5.46 -3.18 19.90
C HIS A 281 6.04 -4.59 19.94
N LEU A 282 5.90 -5.35 18.87
CA LEU A 282 6.41 -6.72 18.79
C LEU A 282 7.94 -6.76 18.70
N LEU A 283 8.53 -5.85 17.93
CA LEU A 283 9.99 -5.71 17.87
C LEU A 283 10.59 -5.28 19.23
N GLN A 284 9.91 -4.39 19.95
CA GLN A 284 10.32 -4.05 21.34
C GLN A 284 10.22 -5.25 22.29
N LYS A 285 9.18 -6.09 22.15
CA LYS A 285 8.99 -7.30 22.97
C LYS A 285 9.97 -8.41 22.60
N SER A 286 10.44 -8.50 21.37
CA SER A 286 11.42 -9.49 20.94
C SER A 286 12.75 -9.37 21.67
N GLY A 287 13.06 -8.15 22.17
CA GLY A 287 14.29 -7.89 22.93
C GLY A 287 15.55 -7.76 22.08
N ILE A 288 15.45 -7.79 20.75
CA ILE A 288 16.61 -7.62 19.86
C ILE A 288 17.26 -6.25 20.06
N ALA A 289 18.57 -6.21 19.95
CA ALA A 289 19.35 -4.99 20.19
C ALA A 289 19.03 -3.91 19.15
N GLU A 290 18.79 -4.31 17.92
CA GLU A 290 18.52 -3.47 16.77
C GLU A 290 17.18 -2.73 16.85
N ALA A 291 16.23 -3.23 17.68
CA ALA A 291 14.96 -2.54 17.91
C ALA A 291 15.02 -1.48 19.01
N LYS A 292 16.16 -1.34 19.71
CA LYS A 292 16.30 -0.37 20.80
C LYS A 292 16.38 1.06 20.27
N GLY A 293 15.70 1.99 20.93
CA GLY A 293 15.75 3.41 20.62
C GLY A 293 14.77 3.86 19.52
N PHE A 294 14.07 2.92 18.86
CA PHE A 294 12.99 3.27 17.95
C PHE A 294 11.75 3.73 18.71
N GLY A 295 11.12 4.80 18.22
CA GLY A 295 9.80 5.27 18.62
C GLY A 295 8.87 5.35 17.43
N GLY A 296 7.58 5.54 17.70
CA GLY A 296 6.56 5.72 16.68
C GLY A 296 5.89 7.09 16.80
N PHE A 297 5.72 7.76 15.69
CA PHE A 297 4.93 8.96 15.56
C PHE A 297 3.69 8.64 14.74
N PRO A 298 2.53 8.38 15.38
CA PRO A 298 1.34 7.94 14.68
C PRO A 298 0.63 9.11 14.00
N VAL A 299 0.29 8.92 12.73
CA VAL A 299 -0.48 9.84 11.90
C VAL A 299 -1.70 9.10 11.37
N SER A 300 -2.88 9.63 11.64
CA SER A 300 -4.11 9.16 11.03
C SER A 300 -4.28 9.78 9.65
N GLY A 301 -5.05 9.14 8.81
CA GLY A 301 -5.48 9.69 7.53
C GLY A 301 -6.98 9.56 7.36
N ALA A 302 -7.55 10.49 6.62
CA ALA A 302 -8.92 10.40 6.13
C ALA A 302 -8.94 10.82 4.67
N PHE A 303 -9.93 10.33 3.93
CA PHE A 303 -10.19 10.72 2.55
C PHE A 303 -11.66 11.10 2.38
N LEU A 304 -11.93 11.94 1.42
CA LEU A 304 -13.26 12.09 0.84
C LEU A 304 -13.40 11.04 -0.27
N ARG A 305 -14.40 10.18 -0.17
CA ARG A 305 -14.79 9.22 -1.20
C ARG A 305 -16.01 9.75 -1.92
N CYS A 306 -15.96 9.84 -3.25
CA CYS A 306 -17.11 10.22 -4.05
C CYS A 306 -18.13 9.08 -4.10
N THR A 307 -19.41 9.42 -3.90
CA THR A 307 -20.54 8.49 -3.94
C THR A 307 -21.45 8.72 -5.15
N ASN A 308 -21.24 9.81 -5.91
CA ASN A 308 -22.04 10.16 -7.07
C ASN A 308 -21.43 9.59 -8.37
N PRO A 309 -22.09 8.64 -9.06
CA PRO A 309 -21.58 8.03 -10.29
C PRO A 309 -21.34 9.04 -11.42
N ASP A 310 -22.17 10.09 -11.52
CA ASP A 310 -22.04 11.10 -12.58
C ASP A 310 -20.79 11.96 -12.38
N VAL A 311 -20.37 12.19 -11.14
CA VAL A 311 -19.11 12.86 -10.80
C VAL A 311 -17.94 11.91 -11.06
N ILE A 312 -18.05 10.64 -10.66
CA ILE A 312 -17.00 9.63 -10.86
C ILE A 312 -16.68 9.47 -12.36
N ALA A 313 -17.68 9.44 -13.21
CA ALA A 313 -17.52 9.27 -14.67
C ALA A 313 -16.72 10.40 -15.34
N GLN A 314 -16.56 11.56 -14.69
CA GLN A 314 -15.88 12.73 -15.24
C GLN A 314 -14.39 12.80 -14.90
N HIS A 315 -13.85 11.79 -14.22
CA HIS A 315 -12.43 11.78 -13.82
C HIS A 315 -11.82 10.39 -13.97
N SER A 316 -10.71 10.30 -14.71
CA SER A 316 -10.02 9.04 -14.98
C SER A 316 -8.50 9.21 -14.90
N ALA A 317 -8.01 9.78 -13.79
CA ALA A 317 -6.59 10.02 -13.56
C ALA A 317 -6.26 9.96 -12.05
N LYS A 318 -4.97 9.85 -11.72
CA LYS A 318 -4.44 10.14 -10.39
C LYS A 318 -3.71 11.48 -10.45
N VAL A 319 -4.32 12.51 -9.89
CA VAL A 319 -3.82 13.88 -9.95
C VAL A 319 -3.26 14.31 -8.61
N TYR A 320 -1.96 14.52 -8.55
CA TYR A 320 -1.23 14.95 -7.36
C TYR A 320 -0.90 16.44 -7.45
N GLY A 321 -1.27 17.17 -6.42
CA GLY A 321 -0.90 18.57 -6.25
C GLY A 321 0.46 18.75 -5.61
N LYS A 322 0.72 19.97 -5.16
CA LYS A 322 1.89 20.33 -4.36
C LYS A 322 1.47 20.52 -2.90
N ALA A 323 2.25 19.97 -1.97
CA ALA A 323 2.02 20.23 -0.56
C ALA A 323 2.09 21.73 -0.26
N ALA A 324 1.19 22.22 0.60
CA ALA A 324 1.26 23.59 1.09
C ALA A 324 2.59 23.85 1.80
N VAL A 325 3.06 25.10 1.79
CA VAL A 325 4.31 25.48 2.44
C VAL A 325 4.23 25.16 3.94
N GLY A 326 5.17 24.34 4.43
CA GLY A 326 5.20 23.89 5.83
C GLY A 326 4.35 22.67 6.14
N ALA A 327 3.57 22.16 5.19
CA ALA A 327 2.85 20.90 5.35
C ALA A 327 3.81 19.70 5.23
N PRO A 328 3.56 18.60 5.99
CA PRO A 328 4.42 17.43 5.91
C PRO A 328 4.27 16.72 4.55
N PRO A 329 5.32 16.05 4.05
CA PRO A 329 5.30 15.39 2.74
C PRO A 329 4.14 14.39 2.53
N MET A 330 3.56 13.88 3.61
CA MET A 330 2.46 12.91 3.57
C MET A 330 1.07 13.54 3.39
N SER A 331 0.96 14.86 3.39
CA SER A 331 -0.29 15.60 3.21
C SER A 331 -0.40 16.29 1.85
N VAL A 332 0.32 15.77 0.84
CA VAL A 332 0.12 16.20 -0.55
C VAL A 332 -1.32 15.90 -0.94
N PRO A 333 -2.12 16.91 -1.33
CA PRO A 333 -3.47 16.66 -1.79
C PRO A 333 -3.45 15.99 -3.16
N HIS A 334 -4.29 14.98 -3.33
CA HIS A 334 -4.46 14.30 -4.61
C HIS A 334 -5.91 13.84 -4.83
N LEU A 335 -6.34 13.86 -6.08
CA LEU A 335 -7.61 13.36 -6.54
C LEU A 335 -7.37 12.11 -7.39
N ASP A 336 -7.79 10.96 -6.89
CA ASP A 336 -7.45 9.66 -7.46
C ASP A 336 -8.67 8.93 -8.00
N THR A 337 -8.57 8.50 -9.24
CA THR A 337 -9.38 7.38 -9.72
C THR A 337 -8.88 6.09 -9.06
N ARG A 338 -9.80 5.31 -8.51
CA ARG A 338 -9.58 3.99 -7.93
C ARG A 338 -10.37 2.96 -8.72
N VAL A 339 -9.77 1.78 -8.93
CA VAL A 339 -10.48 0.61 -9.50
C VAL A 339 -10.46 -0.50 -8.48
N ILE A 340 -11.60 -0.72 -7.81
CA ILE A 340 -11.72 -1.68 -6.71
C ILE A 340 -12.83 -2.68 -7.06
N GLY A 341 -12.46 -3.97 -7.11
CA GLY A 341 -13.40 -5.01 -7.50
C GLY A 341 -14.00 -4.80 -8.90
N GLY A 342 -13.23 -4.23 -9.82
CA GLY A 342 -13.66 -3.91 -11.20
C GLY A 342 -14.59 -2.70 -11.30
N LYS A 343 -14.74 -1.89 -10.25
CA LYS A 343 -15.57 -0.68 -10.25
C LYS A 343 -14.71 0.55 -10.01
N GLN A 344 -15.01 1.60 -10.77
CA GLN A 344 -14.37 2.90 -10.63
C GLN A 344 -14.97 3.67 -9.44
N GLY A 345 -14.12 4.37 -8.70
CA GLY A 345 -14.46 5.32 -7.66
C GLY A 345 -13.48 6.48 -7.63
N LEU A 346 -13.79 7.54 -6.90
CA LEU A 346 -12.88 8.66 -6.67
C LEU A 346 -12.55 8.80 -5.19
N LEU A 347 -11.30 9.17 -4.93
CA LEU A 347 -10.78 9.41 -3.60
C LEU A 347 -10.01 10.72 -3.59
N PHE A 348 -10.31 11.63 -2.65
CA PHE A 348 -9.58 12.88 -2.48
C PHE A 348 -8.98 13.01 -1.09
N GLY A 349 -7.76 13.47 -0.98
CA GLY A 349 -7.02 13.67 0.27
C GLY A 349 -5.52 13.46 0.09
N PRO A 350 -4.79 12.98 1.11
CA PRO A 350 -5.26 12.65 2.46
C PRO A 350 -5.43 13.87 3.36
N TYR A 351 -6.40 13.82 4.25
CA TYR A 351 -6.46 14.71 5.40
C TYR A 351 -5.71 14.04 6.55
N ALA A 352 -4.50 14.52 6.82
CA ALA A 352 -3.65 13.93 7.85
C ALA A 352 -4.07 14.47 9.21
N GLY A 353 -4.23 13.58 10.20
CA GLY A 353 -4.54 13.97 11.57
C GLY A 353 -3.62 13.26 12.56
N TRP A 354 -3.63 13.68 13.82
CA TRP A 354 -2.92 12.98 14.88
C TRP A 354 -3.81 11.92 15.52
N SER A 355 -3.25 10.76 15.84
CA SER A 355 -3.95 9.71 16.58
C SER A 355 -2.98 8.95 17.47
N PRO A 356 -3.32 8.62 18.74
CA PRO A 356 -2.48 7.78 19.57
C PRO A 356 -2.53 6.29 19.18
N LYS A 357 -3.44 5.90 18.28
CA LYS A 357 -3.55 4.53 17.76
C LYS A 357 -2.49 4.25 16.71
N PHE A 358 -1.95 3.05 16.71
CA PHE A 358 -0.97 2.60 15.71
C PHE A 358 -1.63 1.85 14.54
N LEU A 359 -2.83 1.36 14.74
CA LEU A 359 -3.66 0.69 13.75
C LEU A 359 -5.06 1.30 13.77
N LYS A 360 -5.79 1.23 12.67
CA LYS A 360 -7.20 1.66 12.59
C LYS A 360 -8.03 0.94 13.66
N GLU A 361 -7.85 -0.38 13.74
CA GLU A 361 -8.42 -1.26 14.77
C GLU A 361 -7.52 -1.38 16.02
N GLY A 362 -6.68 -0.38 16.27
CA GLY A 362 -5.79 -0.29 17.43
C GLY A 362 -6.44 0.38 18.63
N GLY A 363 -5.65 0.56 19.71
CA GLY A 363 -6.07 1.18 20.95
C GLY A 363 -5.43 2.54 21.21
N ILE A 364 -6.13 3.40 21.98
CA ILE A 364 -5.60 4.73 22.39
C ILE A 364 -4.32 4.63 23.26
N LEU A 365 -4.04 3.46 23.81
CA LEU A 365 -2.83 3.20 24.59
C LEU A 365 -1.65 2.71 23.74
N ASP A 366 -1.77 2.61 22.43
CA ASP A 366 -0.68 2.11 21.59
C ASP A 366 0.55 3.02 21.68
N LEU A 367 0.38 4.34 21.52
CA LEU A 367 1.48 5.29 21.68
C LEU A 367 2.09 5.27 23.10
N PRO A 368 1.32 5.43 24.21
CA PRO A 368 1.88 5.32 25.55
C PRO A 368 2.62 4.01 25.80
N LYS A 369 2.11 2.88 25.36
CA LYS A 369 2.74 1.55 25.52
C LYS A 369 4.01 1.39 24.69
N SER A 370 4.25 2.20 23.68
CA SER A 370 5.47 2.18 22.88
C SER A 370 6.64 2.90 23.54
N ILE A 371 6.36 3.74 24.56
CA ILE A 371 7.37 4.51 25.28
C ILE A 371 8.18 3.59 26.17
N ARG A 372 9.49 3.61 26.00
CA ARG A 372 10.47 2.83 26.75
C ARG A 372 11.60 3.74 27.27
N PRO A 373 12.30 3.37 28.34
CA PRO A 373 13.43 4.19 28.80
C PRO A 373 14.49 4.48 27.72
N ASN A 374 14.67 3.55 26.78
CA ASN A 374 15.67 3.67 25.71
C ASN A 374 15.24 4.55 24.53
N ASN A 375 13.95 4.88 24.37
CA ASN A 375 13.44 5.75 23.32
C ASN A 375 12.80 7.04 23.83
N LEU A 376 12.63 7.20 25.14
CA LEU A 376 11.96 8.36 25.75
C LEU A 376 12.58 9.68 25.29
N MET A 377 13.91 9.80 25.35
CA MET A 377 14.61 11.02 24.94
C MET A 377 14.46 11.30 23.45
N SER A 378 14.45 10.27 22.62
CA SER A 378 14.22 10.41 21.18
C SER A 378 12.80 10.89 20.89
N MET A 379 11.81 10.36 21.60
CA MET A 379 10.41 10.75 21.43
C MET A 379 10.15 12.19 21.95
N LEU A 380 10.72 12.55 23.08
CA LEU A 380 10.65 13.93 23.60
C LEU A 380 11.34 14.92 22.65
N GLY A 381 12.51 14.56 22.13
CA GLY A 381 13.24 15.38 21.15
C GLY A 381 12.38 15.68 19.92
N VAL A 382 11.79 14.65 19.31
CA VAL A 382 10.88 14.83 18.16
C VAL A 382 9.63 15.61 18.56
N GLY A 383 9.04 15.37 19.73
CA GLY A 383 7.91 16.15 20.23
C GLY A 383 8.18 17.66 20.32
N VAL A 384 9.42 18.04 20.61
CA VAL A 384 9.84 19.47 20.67
C VAL A 384 10.22 20.00 19.29
N THR A 385 10.98 19.25 18.49
CA THR A 385 11.44 19.71 17.16
C THR A 385 10.31 19.77 16.14
N GLU A 386 9.31 18.91 16.27
CA GLU A 386 8.19 18.78 15.34
C GLU A 386 6.88 19.43 15.86
N LEU A 387 6.98 20.41 16.77
CA LEU A 387 5.79 21.11 17.30
C LEU A 387 4.92 21.72 16.20
N GLY A 388 5.54 22.21 15.12
CA GLY A 388 4.81 22.71 13.95
C GLY A 388 3.96 21.64 13.28
N LEU A 389 4.54 20.46 13.08
CA LEU A 389 3.83 19.28 12.54
C LEU A 389 2.70 18.83 13.49
N VAL A 390 2.96 18.75 14.80
CA VAL A 390 1.93 18.38 15.77
C VAL A 390 0.75 19.36 15.74
N LYS A 391 1.04 20.68 15.72
CA LYS A 391 0.02 21.73 15.63
C LYS A 391 -0.80 21.61 14.34
N TYR A 392 -0.13 21.36 13.21
CA TYR A 392 -0.79 21.12 11.92
C TYR A 392 -1.74 19.91 12.01
N LEU A 393 -1.25 18.75 12.48
CA LEU A 393 -2.06 17.53 12.57
C LEU A 393 -3.25 17.64 13.54
N VAL A 394 -3.10 18.40 14.63
CA VAL A 394 -4.21 18.69 15.56
C VAL A 394 -5.21 19.63 14.89
N GLY A 395 -4.75 20.63 14.13
CA GLY A 395 -5.60 21.54 13.34
C GLY A 395 -6.47 20.76 12.34
N GLU A 396 -5.89 19.80 11.64
CA GLU A 396 -6.60 18.95 10.68
C GLU A 396 -7.74 18.12 11.33
N LEU A 397 -7.61 17.74 12.61
CA LEU A 397 -8.67 17.03 13.33
C LEU A 397 -9.90 17.91 13.62
N THR A 398 -9.72 19.23 13.61
CA THR A 398 -10.81 20.19 13.90
C THR A 398 -11.50 20.71 12.65
N GLN A 399 -11.06 20.31 11.45
CA GLN A 399 -11.69 20.68 10.18
C GLN A 399 -13.12 20.14 10.10
N SER A 400 -14.04 21.02 9.75
CA SER A 400 -15.40 20.64 9.42
C SER A 400 -15.49 19.98 8.03
N PRO A 401 -16.58 19.30 7.70
CA PRO A 401 -16.81 18.83 6.33
C PRO A 401 -16.75 19.96 5.29
N ALA A 402 -17.21 21.17 5.64
CA ALA A 402 -17.16 22.34 4.78
C ALA A 402 -15.71 22.79 4.48
N ASP A 403 -14.82 22.76 5.48
CA ASP A 403 -13.41 23.11 5.27
C ASP A 403 -12.73 22.13 4.31
N ARG A 404 -13.05 20.84 4.40
CA ARG A 404 -12.51 19.81 3.51
C ARG A 404 -12.96 19.96 2.07
N ILE A 405 -14.22 20.38 1.86
CA ILE A 405 -14.72 20.68 0.50
C ILE A 405 -14.00 21.89 -0.10
N VAL A 406 -13.62 22.89 0.70
CA VAL A 406 -12.82 24.02 0.21
C VAL A 406 -11.48 23.52 -0.35
N THR A 407 -10.81 22.60 0.36
CA THR A 407 -9.55 22.04 -0.14
C THR A 407 -9.76 21.18 -1.40
N LEU A 408 -10.85 20.42 -1.48
CA LEU A 408 -11.22 19.70 -2.70
C LEU A 408 -11.50 20.67 -3.86
N GLY A 409 -12.08 21.85 -3.58
CA GLY A 409 -12.36 22.90 -4.55
C GLY A 409 -11.12 23.44 -5.27
N GLU A 410 -9.92 23.32 -4.70
CA GLU A 410 -8.69 23.61 -5.42
C GLU A 410 -8.46 22.64 -6.60
N PHE A 411 -8.99 21.40 -6.51
CA PHE A 411 -8.93 20.39 -7.56
C PHE A 411 -10.20 20.37 -8.41
N ALA A 412 -11.36 20.35 -7.80
CA ALA A 412 -12.68 20.32 -8.44
C ALA A 412 -13.52 21.50 -7.93
N PRO A 413 -13.47 22.68 -8.57
CA PRO A 413 -14.09 23.91 -8.04
C PRO A 413 -15.60 23.82 -7.79
N GLU A 414 -16.31 23.00 -8.56
CA GLU A 414 -17.76 22.78 -8.42
C GLU A 414 -18.13 21.57 -7.54
N ALA A 415 -17.17 21.02 -6.78
CA ALA A 415 -17.44 19.90 -5.86
C ALA A 415 -18.48 20.26 -4.80
N ARG A 416 -19.46 19.38 -4.59
CA ARG A 416 -20.54 19.54 -3.60
C ARG A 416 -20.38 18.57 -2.47
N LEU A 417 -20.63 19.00 -1.23
CA LEU A 417 -20.49 18.17 -0.05
C LEU A 417 -21.35 16.89 -0.10
N GLU A 418 -22.53 16.97 -0.71
CA GLU A 418 -23.47 15.87 -0.82
C GLU A 418 -22.97 14.68 -1.66
N ASP A 419 -22.01 14.92 -2.57
CA ASP A 419 -21.43 13.88 -3.44
C ASP A 419 -20.27 13.12 -2.77
N TRP A 420 -19.84 13.53 -1.58
CA TRP A 420 -18.64 13.01 -0.93
C TRP A 420 -18.87 12.62 0.52
N GLU A 421 -18.36 11.47 0.90
CA GLU A 421 -18.34 11.00 2.29
C GLU A 421 -16.93 10.93 2.84
N LEU A 422 -16.77 11.23 4.12
CA LEU A 422 -15.49 11.10 4.80
C LEU A 422 -15.26 9.66 5.24
N ILE A 423 -14.18 9.06 4.77
CA ILE A 423 -13.75 7.74 5.21
C ILE A 423 -12.43 7.82 5.99
N VAL A 424 -12.30 7.00 7.03
CA VAL A 424 -11.06 6.90 7.80
C VAL A 424 -10.13 5.91 7.09
N ALA A 425 -8.94 6.38 6.74
CA ALA A 425 -7.89 5.58 6.12
C ALA A 425 -7.08 4.74 7.13
N GLY A 426 -6.10 4.01 6.64
CA GLY A 426 -5.13 3.30 7.48
C GLY A 426 -4.28 4.26 8.32
N GLN A 427 -3.80 3.76 9.47
CA GLN A 427 -2.87 4.51 10.31
C GLN A 427 -1.44 4.40 9.76
N ARG A 428 -0.70 5.49 9.86
CA ARG A 428 0.72 5.55 9.51
C ARG A 428 1.52 5.80 10.79
N VAL A 429 2.47 4.92 11.10
CA VAL A 429 3.37 5.13 12.23
C VAL A 429 4.74 5.46 11.67
N GLN A 430 5.07 6.75 11.65
CA GLN A 430 6.38 7.21 11.21
C GLN A 430 7.44 6.82 12.23
N VAL A 431 8.64 6.53 11.74
CA VAL A 431 9.74 6.06 12.57
C VAL A 431 10.41 7.24 13.26
N ILE A 432 10.52 7.16 14.57
CA ILE A 432 11.44 8.00 15.34
C ILE A 432 12.71 7.17 15.57
N ARG A 433 13.83 7.67 15.07
CA ARG A 433 15.15 7.09 15.30
C ARG A 433 15.99 7.96 16.19
N ARG A 434 16.78 7.34 17.06
CA ARG A 434 17.73 8.07 17.91
C ARG A 434 18.82 8.75 17.07
N LYS A 435 19.07 10.04 17.33
CA LYS A 435 20.16 10.81 16.75
C LYS A 435 20.82 11.64 17.85
N GLY A 436 22.05 11.28 18.21
CA GLY A 436 22.74 11.91 19.35
C GLY A 436 21.97 11.72 20.66
N MET A 437 21.70 12.80 21.39
CA MET A 437 20.89 12.81 22.61
C MET A 437 19.37 12.93 22.36
N GLY A 438 18.95 13.26 21.13
CA GLY A 438 17.56 13.42 20.73
C GLY A 438 17.07 12.34 19.76
N GLY A 439 16.02 12.67 18.99
CA GLY A 439 15.45 11.85 17.93
C GLY A 439 15.28 12.63 16.64
N VAL A 440 15.13 11.90 15.55
CA VAL A 440 14.74 12.44 14.24
C VAL A 440 13.55 11.64 13.72
N LEU A 441 12.60 12.32 13.11
CA LEU A 441 11.48 11.72 12.43
C LEU A 441 11.95 11.31 11.02
N GLU A 442 11.91 10.00 10.74
CA GLU A 442 12.26 9.45 9.43
C GLU A 442 10.99 9.13 8.64
N PHE A 443 10.97 9.57 7.38
CA PHE A 443 9.90 9.25 6.43
C PHE A 443 10.34 8.10 5.54
N GLY A 444 9.43 7.16 5.29
CA GLY A 444 9.69 5.98 4.49
C GLY A 444 9.59 4.69 5.31
N THR A 445 10.13 3.61 4.77
CA THR A 445 10.10 2.27 5.38
C THR A 445 11.49 1.87 5.85
N ALA A 446 11.60 1.37 7.08
CA ALA A 446 12.84 0.86 7.65
C ALA A 446 12.71 -0.64 7.95
N VAL A 447 13.63 -1.44 7.39
CA VAL A 447 13.81 -2.85 7.77
C VAL A 447 14.63 -2.91 9.05
N VAL A 448 14.08 -3.57 10.08
CA VAL A 448 14.76 -3.86 11.35
C VAL A 448 14.89 -5.37 11.47
N ASN A 449 16.09 -5.88 11.51
CA ASN A 449 16.38 -7.31 11.64
C ASN A 449 17.42 -7.55 12.74
N ALA A 450 17.32 -8.71 13.42
CA ALA A 450 18.37 -9.14 14.34
C ALA A 450 19.66 -9.47 13.59
N ALA A 451 20.81 -9.24 14.23
CA ALA A 451 22.13 -9.50 13.65
C ALA A 451 22.32 -10.96 13.19
N ASP A 452 21.62 -11.90 13.81
CA ASP A 452 21.66 -13.32 13.45
C ASP A 452 20.65 -13.73 12.36
N GLY A 453 19.89 -12.77 11.80
CA GLY A 453 18.93 -12.99 10.72
C GLY A 453 17.68 -13.78 11.08
N THR A 454 17.41 -14.10 12.36
CA THR A 454 16.29 -14.97 12.74
C THR A 454 14.96 -14.27 12.95
N ILE A 455 14.95 -12.94 12.95
CA ILE A 455 13.75 -12.11 12.96
C ILE A 455 13.99 -10.85 12.16
N ALA A 456 12.96 -10.44 11.42
CA ALA A 456 12.89 -9.13 10.80
C ALA A 456 11.52 -8.51 10.97
N GLY A 457 11.43 -7.21 10.84
CA GLY A 457 10.17 -6.47 10.79
C GLY A 457 10.31 -5.16 10.05
N LEU A 458 9.19 -4.58 9.69
CA LEU A 458 9.14 -3.29 9.02
C LEU A 458 8.53 -2.24 9.92
N LEU A 459 9.18 -1.09 9.96
CA LEU A 459 8.67 0.13 10.59
C LEU A 459 8.52 1.22 9.52
N GLY A 460 7.62 2.17 9.75
CA GLY A 460 7.40 3.31 8.86
C GLY A 460 6.24 3.14 7.89
N ALA A 461 6.20 4.01 6.87
CA ALA A 461 5.09 4.13 5.94
C ALA A 461 5.58 4.42 4.51
N SER A 462 4.65 4.72 3.61
CA SER A 462 4.77 5.02 2.19
C SER A 462 6.18 5.37 1.63
N PRO A 463 6.53 4.84 0.43
CA PRO A 463 5.66 4.20 -0.57
C PRO A 463 5.46 2.67 -0.38
N GLY A 464 5.49 2.19 0.85
CA GLY A 464 5.57 0.80 1.29
C GLY A 464 4.90 -0.27 0.41
N ALA A 465 3.61 -0.14 0.09
CA ALA A 465 2.89 -1.19 -0.64
C ALA A 465 3.42 -1.36 -2.08
N SER A 466 3.67 -0.26 -2.81
CA SER A 466 4.22 -0.28 -4.18
C SER A 466 5.64 -0.84 -4.23
N THR A 467 6.38 -0.77 -3.14
CA THR A 467 7.76 -1.24 -3.01
C THR A 467 7.88 -2.45 -2.09
N ALA A 468 6.80 -3.23 -1.93
CA ALA A 468 6.80 -4.40 -1.06
C ALA A 468 7.81 -5.47 -1.53
N VAL A 469 7.94 -5.68 -2.84
CA VAL A 469 8.86 -6.69 -3.38
C VAL A 469 10.30 -6.35 -3.10
N PRO A 470 10.85 -5.17 -3.44
CA PRO A 470 12.25 -4.83 -3.11
C PRO A 470 12.50 -4.83 -1.59
N ALA A 471 11.53 -4.40 -0.77
CA ALA A 471 11.66 -4.47 0.69
C ALA A 471 11.76 -5.91 1.19
N MET A 472 11.01 -6.86 0.62
CA MET A 472 11.08 -8.26 1.00
C MET A 472 12.32 -8.97 0.44
N LEU A 473 12.83 -8.55 -0.72
CA LEU A 473 14.12 -9.01 -1.22
C LEU A 473 15.28 -8.57 -0.28
N ASP A 474 15.24 -7.33 0.23
CA ASP A 474 16.20 -6.85 1.25
C ASP A 474 16.11 -7.67 2.56
N VAL A 475 14.90 -8.05 3.00
CA VAL A 475 14.72 -8.96 4.14
C VAL A 475 15.34 -10.33 3.86
N LEU A 476 15.11 -10.90 2.67
CA LEU A 476 15.67 -12.20 2.29
C LEU A 476 17.19 -12.18 2.26
N GLU A 477 17.80 -11.16 1.67
CA GLU A 477 19.25 -11.00 1.59
C GLU A 477 19.88 -10.88 2.99
N ARG A 478 19.33 -10.03 3.85
CA ARG A 478 19.86 -9.81 5.22
C ARG A 478 19.66 -10.98 6.14
N CYS A 479 18.53 -11.66 6.06
CA CYS A 479 18.17 -12.71 7.01
C CYS A 479 18.64 -14.10 6.58
N PHE A 480 18.86 -14.31 5.28
CA PHE A 480 19.26 -15.61 4.74
C PHE A 480 20.53 -15.55 3.86
N PRO A 481 21.63 -14.94 4.36
CA PRO A 481 22.82 -14.73 3.53
C PRO A 481 23.44 -16.04 3.01
N LYS A 482 23.26 -17.16 3.71
CA LYS A 482 23.75 -18.48 3.28
C LYS A 482 22.96 -19.04 2.10
N GLN A 483 21.64 -18.81 2.08
CA GLN A 483 20.74 -19.27 1.03
C GLN A 483 20.70 -18.32 -0.17
N TRP A 484 20.97 -17.03 0.05
CA TRP A 484 20.85 -15.96 -0.93
C TRP A 484 21.57 -16.24 -2.25
N ALA A 485 22.82 -16.73 -2.18
CA ALA A 485 23.57 -17.08 -3.38
C ALA A 485 22.92 -18.22 -4.18
N GLY A 486 22.38 -19.23 -3.49
CA GLY A 486 21.67 -20.36 -4.11
C GLY A 486 20.32 -19.97 -4.71
N TRP A 487 19.69 -18.90 -4.19
CA TRP A 487 18.41 -18.41 -4.68
C TRP A 487 18.52 -17.50 -5.91
N GLN A 488 19.73 -16.99 -6.24
CA GLN A 488 19.92 -16.02 -7.32
C GLN A 488 19.32 -16.44 -8.67
N PRO A 489 19.42 -17.70 -9.12
CA PRO A 489 18.80 -18.11 -10.39
C PRO A 489 17.28 -17.92 -10.37
N LYS A 490 16.61 -18.40 -9.31
CA LYS A 490 15.15 -18.28 -9.16
C LYS A 490 14.71 -16.83 -8.93
N LEU A 491 15.46 -16.06 -8.17
CA LEU A 491 15.20 -14.65 -7.95
C LEU A 491 15.28 -13.83 -9.26
N LYS A 492 16.26 -14.13 -10.14
CA LYS A 492 16.38 -13.46 -11.45
C LYS A 492 15.32 -13.91 -12.45
N GLU A 493 14.77 -15.11 -12.29
CA GLU A 493 13.57 -15.53 -13.04
C GLU A 493 12.36 -14.68 -12.62
N MET A 494 12.18 -14.45 -11.32
CA MET A 494 11.07 -13.64 -10.78
C MET A 494 11.26 -12.12 -11.01
N VAL A 495 12.51 -11.65 -10.98
CA VAL A 495 12.88 -10.24 -11.09
C VAL A 495 14.16 -10.15 -11.96
N PRO A 496 14.02 -10.13 -13.29
CA PRO A 496 15.17 -10.11 -14.21
C PRO A 496 16.15 -8.96 -13.98
N SER A 497 15.69 -7.82 -13.46
CA SER A 497 16.56 -6.68 -13.13
C SER A 497 17.24 -6.76 -11.76
N LEU A 498 17.14 -7.89 -11.04
CA LEU A 498 17.74 -8.01 -9.71
C LEU A 498 19.25 -7.74 -9.75
N GLY A 499 19.69 -6.74 -8.98
CA GLY A 499 21.08 -6.31 -8.91
C GLY A 499 21.54 -5.41 -10.06
N VAL A 500 20.62 -5.01 -10.96
CA VAL A 500 20.89 -4.12 -12.08
C VAL A 500 20.05 -2.86 -11.95
N LYS A 501 20.66 -1.69 -12.08
CA LYS A 501 19.93 -0.42 -12.16
C LYS A 501 19.36 -0.25 -13.57
N LEU A 502 18.04 -0.15 -13.64
CA LEU A 502 17.34 0.04 -14.91
C LEU A 502 17.62 1.41 -15.53
N SER A 503 17.86 2.43 -14.70
CA SER A 503 18.28 3.76 -15.13
C SER A 503 19.61 3.78 -15.89
N GLU A 504 20.48 2.81 -15.62
CA GLU A 504 21.79 2.65 -16.27
C GLU A 504 21.75 1.61 -17.42
N ASN A 505 20.63 0.90 -17.60
CA ASN A 505 20.48 -0.13 -18.63
C ASN A 505 19.13 -0.01 -19.39
N PRO A 506 19.00 0.94 -20.32
CA PRO A 506 17.77 1.16 -21.08
C PRO A 506 17.26 -0.07 -21.82
N SER A 507 18.16 -0.87 -22.40
CA SER A 507 17.77 -2.10 -23.14
C SER A 507 17.09 -3.13 -22.22
N LEU A 508 17.60 -3.33 -21.00
CA LEU A 508 16.95 -4.21 -20.03
C LEU A 508 15.65 -3.61 -19.54
N PHE A 509 15.61 -2.27 -19.36
CA PHE A 509 14.37 -1.58 -18.99
C PHE A 509 13.27 -1.82 -20.04
N ASP A 510 13.55 -1.62 -21.33
CA ASP A 510 12.60 -1.83 -22.41
C ASP A 510 12.06 -3.28 -22.43
N GLN A 511 12.94 -4.26 -22.22
CA GLN A 511 12.57 -5.68 -22.19
C GLN A 511 11.63 -5.99 -21.01
N VAL A 512 12.00 -5.60 -19.79
CA VAL A 512 11.17 -5.90 -18.59
C VAL A 512 9.90 -5.07 -18.57
N TRP A 513 9.95 -3.85 -19.12
CA TRP A 513 8.77 -3.00 -19.29
C TRP A 513 7.75 -3.64 -20.21
N LYS A 514 8.18 -4.04 -21.41
CA LYS A 514 7.30 -4.69 -22.39
C LYS A 514 6.68 -5.96 -21.82
N TRP A 515 7.52 -6.87 -21.32
CA TRP A 515 7.04 -8.11 -20.70
C TRP A 515 6.04 -7.85 -19.57
N SER A 516 6.38 -6.98 -18.61
CA SER A 516 5.49 -6.72 -17.48
C SER A 516 4.20 -5.99 -17.88
N THR A 517 4.24 -5.17 -18.93
CA THR A 517 3.05 -4.52 -19.48
C THR A 517 2.11 -5.55 -20.12
N GLU A 518 2.65 -6.46 -20.93
CA GLU A 518 1.89 -7.54 -21.57
C GLU A 518 1.28 -8.48 -20.50
N SER A 519 2.08 -9.02 -19.56
CA SER A 519 1.62 -9.95 -18.54
C SER A 519 0.59 -9.33 -17.58
N LEU A 520 0.74 -8.04 -17.25
CA LEU A 520 -0.16 -7.32 -16.37
C LEU A 520 -1.33 -6.63 -17.12
N GLN A 521 -1.44 -6.81 -18.45
CA GLN A 521 -2.50 -6.24 -19.31
C GLN A 521 -2.64 -4.71 -19.12
N LEU A 522 -1.50 -4.01 -19.11
CA LEU A 522 -1.43 -2.56 -18.85
C LEU A 522 -1.40 -1.73 -20.14
N ASP A 523 -1.69 -2.33 -21.29
CA ASP A 523 -1.87 -1.58 -22.54
C ASP A 523 -3.07 -0.64 -22.42
N THR A 524 -2.88 0.62 -22.80
CA THR A 524 -3.83 1.73 -22.56
C THR A 524 -5.10 1.68 -23.44
N ALA A 525 -5.27 0.65 -24.24
CA ALA A 525 -6.42 0.45 -25.13
C ALA A 525 -7.65 -0.18 -24.45
N SER A 526 -7.77 -0.16 -23.13
CA SER A 526 -8.89 -0.78 -22.42
C SER A 526 -10.14 0.13 -22.39
N GLU A 527 -11.31 -0.47 -22.63
CA GLU A 527 -12.62 0.19 -22.49
C GLU A 527 -12.81 0.81 -21.10
N PRO A 528 -13.56 1.91 -20.97
CA PRO A 528 -13.81 2.56 -19.68
C PRO A 528 -14.48 1.58 -18.70
N VAL A 529 -13.94 1.50 -17.49
CA VAL A 529 -14.48 0.67 -16.40
C VAL A 529 -15.83 1.25 -15.95
N PRO A 530 -16.91 0.44 -15.82
CA PRO A 530 -18.22 0.95 -15.39
C PRO A 530 -18.15 1.57 -13.99
N ALA A 531 -18.83 2.71 -13.81
CA ALA A 531 -18.99 3.33 -12.51
C ALA A 531 -19.75 2.42 -11.53
N ALA A 532 -19.37 2.43 -10.25
CA ALA A 532 -20.08 1.67 -9.22
C ALA A 532 -21.49 2.25 -9.02
N PRO A 533 -22.57 1.43 -9.01
CA PRO A 533 -23.87 1.91 -8.58
C PRO A 533 -23.81 2.37 -7.13
N ALA A 534 -24.55 3.44 -6.80
CA ALA A 534 -24.67 3.91 -5.45
C ALA A 534 -25.18 2.75 -4.55
N GLU A 535 -24.43 2.37 -3.53
CA GLU A 535 -24.92 1.44 -2.52
C GLU A 535 -26.05 2.13 -1.76
N VAL A 536 -27.28 1.63 -1.93
CA VAL A 536 -28.41 2.06 -1.11
C VAL A 536 -28.10 1.60 0.32
N ALA A 537 -27.80 2.56 1.18
CA ALA A 537 -27.65 2.29 2.61
C ALA A 537 -28.95 1.67 3.11
N THR A 538 -28.96 0.38 3.38
CA THR A 538 -30.00 -0.26 4.16
C THR A 538 -29.81 0.20 5.62
N VAL A 539 -30.78 0.97 6.09
CA VAL A 539 -30.92 1.50 7.45
C VAL A 539 -30.98 0.36 8.46
#